data_0c7b0f045f04460197a2b30e3fd1503b
#
_entry.id   0c7b0f045f04460197a2b30e3fd1503b
#
_cell.length_a   1.000
_cell.length_b   1.000
_cell.length_c   1.000
_cell.angle_alpha   90.00
_cell.angle_beta   90.00
_cell.angle_gamma   90.00
#
_symmetry.space_group_name_H-M   'P 1'
#
loop_
_entity.id
_entity.type
_entity.pdbx_description
1 polymer ?
#
loop_
_entity_poly.entity_id
_entity_poly.type
_entity_poly.pdbx_seq_one_letter_code
_entity_poly.pdbx_strand_id
1 'polypeptide(L)'
;MKSVDHEELVKRCKALGDPTRVRIFQFLLNCCCPVAVGQDGEVRPVDGPTVGEVCCQVTGAEKITSTVSFHLKELRESGLITMEKRGKHMICGVNREALARLADYFDDASKRSTCC
;
A
#
# COMPACT_ATOMS: atom_id res chain seq x y z
N MET A 1 -9.04 -3.80 23.11
CA MET A 1 -8.59 -2.86 22.10
C MET A 1 -7.08 -2.94 21.93
N LYS A 2 -6.64 -3.08 20.70
CA LYS A 2 -5.21 -3.16 20.45
C LYS A 2 -4.61 -1.78 20.44
N SER A 3 -3.59 -1.56 21.24
CA SER A 3 -2.88 -0.30 21.19
C SER A 3 -2.02 -0.27 19.93
N VAL A 4 -1.97 0.89 19.29
CA VAL A 4 -1.16 1.08 18.12
C VAL A 4 0.28 1.31 18.58
N ASP A 5 1.21 0.61 17.94
CA ASP A 5 2.62 0.85 18.20
C ASP A 5 2.97 2.26 17.73
N HIS A 6 3.55 3.02 18.65
CA HIS A 6 3.90 4.40 18.38
C HIS A 6 4.86 4.55 17.21
N GLU A 7 5.86 3.67 17.14
CA GLU A 7 6.84 3.70 16.06
C GLU A 7 6.21 3.39 14.72
N GLU A 8 5.32 2.40 14.68
CA GLU A 8 4.59 2.06 13.46
C GLU A 8 3.73 3.22 12.99
N LEU A 9 3.02 3.86 13.92
CA LEU A 9 2.18 4.98 13.59
C LEU A 9 2.98 6.10 12.95
N VAL A 10 4.11 6.45 13.53
CA VAL A 10 4.97 7.51 13.02
C VAL A 10 5.50 7.15 11.63
N LYS A 11 5.97 5.93 11.45
CA LYS A 11 6.49 5.49 10.15
C LYS A 11 5.44 5.56 9.06
N ARG A 12 4.22 5.12 9.39
CA ARG A 12 3.13 5.11 8.42
C ARG A 12 2.69 6.51 8.05
N CYS A 13 2.58 7.38 9.02
CA CYS A 13 2.22 8.77 8.76
C CYS A 13 3.29 9.49 7.94
N LYS A 14 4.57 9.24 8.25
CA LYS A 14 5.65 9.81 7.46
C LYS A 14 5.65 9.32 6.02
N ALA A 15 5.37 8.03 5.85
CA ALA A 15 5.34 7.45 4.50
C ALA A 15 4.25 8.12 3.66
N LEU A 16 3.12 8.45 4.25
CA LEU A 16 2.02 9.10 3.56
C LEU A 16 2.15 10.62 3.51
N GLY A 17 3.22 11.17 4.06
CA GLY A 17 3.43 12.61 4.08
C GLY A 17 4.08 13.18 2.82
N ASP A 18 4.12 12.41 1.74
CA ASP A 18 4.71 12.82 0.47
C ASP A 18 3.68 12.68 -0.64
N PRO A 19 3.50 13.71 -1.49
CA PRO A 19 2.47 13.65 -2.55
C PRO A 19 2.65 12.48 -3.51
N THR A 20 3.89 12.17 -3.88
CA THR A 20 4.15 11.07 -4.79
C THR A 20 3.78 9.73 -4.15
N ARG A 21 4.09 9.56 -2.88
CA ARG A 21 3.74 8.33 -2.16
C ARG A 21 2.23 8.17 -2.04
N VAL A 22 1.51 9.26 -1.80
CA VAL A 22 0.05 9.21 -1.75
C VAL A 22 -0.50 8.79 -3.11
N ARG A 23 0.05 9.29 -4.21
CA ARG A 23 -0.36 8.90 -5.54
C ARG A 23 -0.15 7.40 -5.78
N ILE A 24 1.01 6.91 -5.41
CA ILE A 24 1.32 5.48 -5.54
C ILE A 24 0.32 4.67 -4.72
N PHE A 25 0.10 5.08 -3.50
CA PHE A 25 -0.78 4.37 -2.59
C PHE A 25 -2.22 4.36 -3.12
N GLN A 26 -2.71 5.49 -3.61
CA GLN A 26 -4.05 5.58 -4.19
C GLN A 26 -4.18 4.70 -5.43
N PHE A 27 -3.15 4.66 -6.26
CA PHE A 27 -3.16 3.76 -7.41
C PHE A 27 -3.30 2.31 -6.97
N LEU A 28 -2.52 1.91 -5.96
CA LEU A 28 -2.58 0.55 -5.44
C LEU A 28 -3.93 0.22 -4.81
N LEU A 29 -4.53 1.19 -4.14
CA LEU A 29 -5.87 1.01 -3.56
C LEU A 29 -6.91 0.73 -4.63
N ASN A 30 -6.76 1.34 -5.79
CA ASN A 30 -7.70 1.17 -6.89
C ASN A 30 -7.43 -0.09 -7.72
N CYS A 31 -6.28 -0.70 -7.55
CA CYS A 31 -5.93 -1.95 -8.23
C CYS A 31 -6.39 -3.12 -7.40
N CYS A 32 -7.67 -3.35 -7.37
CA CYS A 32 -8.25 -4.31 -6.47
C CYS A 32 -9.01 -5.39 -7.20
N CYS A 33 -8.35 -6.47 -7.50
CA CYS A 33 -9.01 -7.65 -8.00
C CYS A 33 -8.43 -8.84 -7.26
N PRO A 34 -9.00 -9.21 -6.14
CA PRO A 34 -8.38 -10.21 -5.27
C PRO A 34 -8.30 -11.60 -5.89
N VAL A 35 -9.23 -11.95 -6.78
CA VAL A 35 -9.20 -13.25 -7.43
C VAL A 35 -9.69 -13.16 -8.86
N ALA A 36 -9.21 -14.07 -9.69
CA ALA A 36 -9.70 -14.27 -11.04
C ALA A 36 -10.08 -15.72 -11.20
N VAL A 37 -11.12 -15.97 -11.97
CA VAL A 37 -11.53 -17.32 -12.28
C VAL A 37 -11.06 -17.63 -13.70
N GLY A 38 -10.24 -18.66 -13.83
CA GLY A 38 -9.72 -19.07 -15.12
C GLY A 38 -10.80 -19.75 -15.95
N GLN A 39 -10.55 -19.92 -17.24
CA GLN A 39 -11.48 -20.55 -18.16
C GLN A 39 -11.78 -22.00 -17.79
N ASP A 40 -10.86 -22.63 -17.10
CA ASP A 40 -11.02 -24.00 -16.62
C ASP A 40 -11.72 -24.07 -15.28
N GLY A 41 -12.22 -22.94 -14.78
CA GLY A 41 -12.86 -22.86 -13.48
C GLY A 41 -11.90 -22.70 -12.32
N GLU A 42 -10.61 -22.62 -12.60
CA GLU A 42 -9.62 -22.44 -11.56
C GLU A 42 -9.66 -21.02 -11.03
N VAL A 43 -9.71 -20.89 -9.71
CA VAL A 43 -9.70 -19.58 -9.04
C VAL A 43 -8.27 -19.29 -8.60
N ARG A 44 -7.75 -18.17 -9.05
CA ARG A 44 -6.39 -17.75 -8.69
C ARG A 44 -6.42 -16.36 -8.11
N PRO A 45 -5.55 -16.07 -7.13
CA PRO A 45 -5.39 -14.68 -6.72
C PRO A 45 -4.87 -13.87 -7.90
N VAL A 46 -5.47 -12.72 -8.13
CA VAL A 46 -5.00 -11.81 -9.17
C VAL A 46 -3.80 -11.07 -8.60
N ASP A 47 -2.70 -11.15 -9.31
CA ASP A 47 -1.50 -10.42 -8.92
C ASP A 47 -1.75 -8.93 -9.05
N GLY A 48 -1.21 -8.18 -8.11
CA GLY A 48 -1.30 -6.74 -8.17
C GLY A 48 -0.40 -6.18 -9.26
N PRO A 49 -0.34 -4.86 -9.38
CA PRO A 49 0.50 -4.25 -10.40
C PRO A 49 1.98 -4.46 -10.11
N THR A 50 2.76 -4.57 -11.17
CA THR A 50 4.21 -4.65 -11.05
C THR A 50 4.78 -3.27 -10.74
N VAL A 51 6.02 -3.25 -10.26
CA VAL A 51 6.74 -2.00 -10.01
C VAL A 51 6.78 -1.14 -11.28
N GLY A 52 6.97 -1.79 -12.44
CA GLY A 52 6.98 -1.06 -13.71
C GLY A 52 5.65 -0.38 -14.03
N GLU A 53 4.55 -1.09 -13.77
CA GLU A 53 3.21 -0.52 -13.99
C GLU A 53 2.94 0.64 -13.05
N VAL A 54 3.35 0.52 -11.78
CA VAL A 54 3.22 1.62 -10.83
C VAL A 54 4.01 2.84 -11.30
N CYS A 55 5.24 2.61 -11.75
CA CYS A 55 6.08 3.70 -12.25
C CYS A 55 5.44 4.39 -13.45
N CYS A 56 4.97 3.60 -14.41
CA CYS A 56 4.32 4.14 -15.60
C CYS A 56 3.09 4.98 -15.24
N GLN A 57 2.28 4.48 -14.32
CA GLN A 57 1.06 5.18 -13.92
C GLN A 57 1.35 6.49 -13.21
N VAL A 58 2.40 6.53 -12.40
CA VAL A 58 2.72 7.69 -11.58
C VAL A 58 3.53 8.74 -12.33
N THR A 59 4.48 8.30 -13.15
CA THR A 59 5.40 9.22 -13.83
C THR A 59 5.20 9.27 -15.33
N GLY A 60 4.48 8.32 -15.92
CA GLY A 60 4.37 8.19 -17.37
C GLY A 60 5.60 7.57 -18.01
N ALA A 61 6.62 7.24 -17.25
CA ALA A 61 7.84 6.65 -17.78
C ALA A 61 7.69 5.15 -17.98
N GLU A 62 8.29 4.62 -19.04
CA GLU A 62 8.25 3.20 -19.30
C GLU A 62 9.26 2.41 -18.46
N LYS A 63 10.24 3.10 -17.93
CA LYS A 63 11.28 2.47 -17.10
C LYS A 63 11.12 2.87 -15.65
N ILE A 64 11.44 1.94 -14.76
CA ILE A 64 11.39 2.20 -13.33
C ILE A 64 12.43 3.27 -13.00
N THR A 65 11.96 4.35 -12.40
CA THR A 65 12.86 5.43 -11.96
C THR A 65 13.34 5.14 -10.56
N SER A 66 14.52 5.63 -10.22
CA SER A 66 15.07 5.48 -8.87
C SER A 66 14.17 6.17 -7.84
N THR A 67 13.53 7.27 -8.24
CA THR A 67 12.62 7.99 -7.35
C THR A 67 11.41 7.14 -6.95
N VAL A 68 10.77 6.49 -7.93
CA VAL A 68 9.64 5.62 -7.64
C VAL A 68 10.08 4.42 -6.81
N SER A 69 11.21 3.82 -7.14
CA SER A 69 11.75 2.71 -6.36
C SER A 69 11.98 3.11 -4.90
N PHE A 70 12.51 4.29 -4.67
CA PHE A 70 12.72 4.81 -3.33
C PHE A 70 11.40 4.96 -2.58
N HIS A 71 10.39 5.55 -3.22
CA HIS A 71 9.09 5.73 -2.58
C HIS A 71 8.40 4.41 -2.27
N LEU A 72 8.50 3.44 -3.17
CA LEU A 72 7.96 2.11 -2.94
C LEU A 72 8.64 1.44 -1.75
N LYS A 73 9.95 1.59 -1.65
CA LYS A 73 10.70 1.05 -0.54
C LYS A 73 10.25 1.65 0.79
N GLU A 74 10.06 2.98 0.81
CA GLU A 74 9.60 3.67 2.00
C GLU A 74 8.20 3.19 2.42
N LEU A 75 7.29 3.04 1.47
CA LEU A 75 5.96 2.53 1.75
C LEU A 75 6.00 1.09 2.27
N ARG A 76 6.87 0.26 1.69
CA ARG A 76 7.02 -1.12 2.14
C ARG A 76 7.57 -1.19 3.56
N GLU A 77 8.60 -0.40 3.85
CA GLU A 77 9.22 -0.41 5.18
C GLU A 77 8.29 0.13 6.26
N SER A 78 7.37 1.01 5.88
CA SER A 78 6.35 1.49 6.81
C SER A 78 5.26 0.46 7.08
N GLY A 79 5.21 -0.59 6.28
CA GLY A 79 4.20 -1.63 6.41
C GLY A 79 2.89 -1.31 5.72
N LEU A 80 2.80 -0.21 4.98
CA LEU A 80 1.55 0.16 4.31
C LEU A 80 1.30 -0.63 3.04
N ILE A 81 2.37 -1.06 2.38
CA ILE A 81 2.25 -1.89 1.18
C ILE A 81 3.08 -3.14 1.34
N THR A 82 2.74 -4.13 0.53
CA THR A 82 3.51 -5.36 0.42
C THR A 82 4.17 -5.40 -0.94
N MET A 83 5.32 -6.03 -1.02
CA MET A 83 6.00 -6.28 -2.28
C MET A 83 6.42 -7.73 -2.28
N GLU A 84 5.99 -8.45 -3.29
CA GLU A 84 6.22 -9.89 -3.39
C GLU A 84 6.80 -10.22 -4.76
N LYS A 85 7.83 -11.04 -4.77
CA LYS A 85 8.43 -11.46 -6.02
C LYS A 85 7.64 -12.61 -6.62
N ARG A 86 7.22 -12.45 -7.86
CA ARG A 86 6.52 -13.47 -8.63
C ARG A 86 7.23 -13.65 -9.96
N GLY A 87 8.01 -14.73 -10.08
CA GLY A 87 8.82 -14.95 -11.26
C GLY A 87 9.83 -13.82 -11.44
N LYS A 88 9.73 -13.11 -12.55
CA LYS A 88 10.62 -12.00 -12.87
C LYS A 88 10.10 -10.64 -12.38
N HIS A 89 8.90 -10.64 -11.81
CA HIS A 89 8.24 -9.39 -11.45
C HIS A 89 8.14 -9.21 -9.95
N MET A 90 8.14 -7.97 -9.53
CA MET A 90 7.84 -7.59 -8.17
C MET A 90 6.41 -7.05 -8.16
N ILE A 91 5.54 -7.71 -7.42
CA ILE A 91 4.12 -7.36 -7.36
C ILE A 91 3.86 -6.54 -6.11
N CYS A 92 3.17 -5.42 -6.29
CA CYS A 92 2.86 -4.50 -5.20
C CYS A 92 1.41 -4.67 -4.77
N GLY A 93 1.18 -4.55 -3.48
CA GLY A 93 -0.17 -4.62 -2.93
C GLY A 93 -0.31 -3.76 -1.70
N VAL A 94 -1.53 -3.55 -1.27
CA VAL A 94 -1.81 -2.78 -0.06
C VAL A 94 -1.90 -3.74 1.12
N ASN A 95 -1.29 -3.35 2.24
CA ASN A 95 -1.38 -4.11 3.47
C ASN A 95 -2.65 -3.69 4.20
N ARG A 96 -3.71 -4.46 4.02
CA ARG A 96 -5.02 -4.12 4.57
C ARG A 96 -5.06 -4.16 6.10
N GLU A 97 -4.27 -5.04 6.70
CA GLU A 97 -4.19 -5.10 8.15
C GLU A 97 -3.61 -3.80 8.73
N ALA A 98 -2.57 -3.27 8.09
CA ALA A 98 -1.99 -2.01 8.52
C ALA A 98 -2.99 -0.87 8.40
N LEU A 99 -3.77 -0.86 7.31
CA LEU A 99 -4.80 0.15 7.13
C LEU A 99 -5.90 0.03 8.18
N ALA A 100 -6.30 -1.19 8.50
CA ALA A 100 -7.32 -1.41 9.52
C ALA A 100 -6.87 -0.88 10.88
N ARG A 101 -5.60 -1.08 11.21
CA ARG A 101 -5.04 -0.57 12.46
C ARG A 101 -5.03 0.95 12.51
N LEU A 102 -4.67 1.59 11.38
CA LEU A 102 -4.72 3.05 11.31
C LEU A 102 -6.14 3.56 11.41
N ALA A 103 -7.07 2.91 10.73
CA ALA A 103 -8.48 3.29 10.79
C ALA A 103 -9.00 3.20 12.22
N ASP A 104 -8.68 2.13 12.92
CA ASP A 104 -9.10 1.95 14.31
C ASP A 104 -8.53 3.03 15.21
N TYR A 105 -7.26 3.36 15.00
CA TYR A 105 -6.61 4.40 15.79
C TYR A 105 -7.31 5.75 15.59
N PHE A 106 -7.55 6.14 14.35
CA PHE A 106 -8.18 7.42 14.08
C PHE A 106 -9.65 7.45 14.48
N ASP A 107 -10.34 6.32 14.29
CA ASP A 107 -11.73 6.21 14.69
C ASP A 107 -11.85 6.36 16.21
N ASP A 108 -11.00 5.67 16.96
CA ASP A 108 -10.97 5.77 18.40
C ASP A 108 -10.65 7.19 18.86
N ALA A 109 -9.65 7.81 18.24
CA ALA A 109 -9.28 9.18 18.59
C ALA A 109 -10.41 10.16 18.32
N SER A 110 -11.14 9.95 17.23
CA SER A 110 -12.24 10.85 16.86
C SER A 110 -13.42 10.74 17.82
N LYS A 111 -13.54 9.60 18.50
CA LYS A 111 -14.65 9.35 19.42
C LYS A 111 -14.34 9.67 20.87
N ARG A 112 -13.10 10.00 21.18
CA ARG A 112 -12.75 10.37 22.55
C ARG A 112 -13.41 11.67 22.94
N SER A 113 -13.98 11.70 24.13
CA SER A 113 -14.56 12.93 24.62
C SER A 113 -13.42 13.88 24.98
N THR A 114 -13.58 15.11 24.56
CA THR A 114 -12.64 16.14 24.90
C THR A 114 -12.96 16.65 26.27
N CYS A 115 -12.18 16.22 27.21
CA CYS A 115 -12.32 16.71 28.57
C CYS A 115 -11.30 17.79 28.79
N CYS A 116 -11.74 18.96 28.86
CA CYS A 116 -10.81 20.05 29.16
C CYS A 116 -11.23 20.77 30.38
#